data_52894619328f8e77d91e1d0143ec76ae
#
_entry.id   52894619328f8e77d91e1d0143ec76ae
#
_cell.length_a   1.000
_cell.length_b   1.000
_cell.length_c   1.000
_cell.angle_alpha   90.00
_cell.angle_beta   90.00
_cell.angle_gamma   90.00
#
_symmetry.space_group_name_H-M   'P 1'
#
loop_
_entity.id
_entity.type
_entity.pdbx_description
1 polymer ?
#
loop_
_entity_poly.entity_id
_entity_poly.type
_entity_poly.pdbx_seq_one_letter_code
_entity_poly.pdbx_strand_id
1 'polypeptide(L)'
;MHVSVTIDDPVATLMINGSALHREARSDFHRAYKPLLGADNTKVIVVNLSKLDSIDGSAMGMLVLLREHALEAGKTVELAQCPQPIKKTLTVARFHKIFKFSH
;
A
#
# COMPACT_ATOMS: atom_id res chain seq x y z
N MET A 1 -3.44 1.06 14.62
CA MET A 1 -2.64 0.31 13.63
C MET A 1 -1.32 0.99 13.39
N HIS A 2 -0.27 0.20 13.24
CA HIS A 2 1.08 0.72 13.04
C HIS A 2 1.55 0.40 11.61
N VAL A 3 2.20 1.38 10.99
CA VAL A 3 2.79 1.21 9.65
C VAL A 3 4.27 1.49 9.75
N SER A 4 5.08 0.49 9.40
CA SER A 4 6.54 0.63 9.39
C SER A 4 7.02 0.96 7.97
N VAL A 5 8.03 1.81 7.87
CA VAL A 5 8.61 2.21 6.58
C VAL A 5 10.05 1.75 6.54
N THR A 6 10.40 1.03 5.47
CA THR A 6 11.78 0.63 5.20
C THR A 6 12.17 1.17 3.84
N ILE A 7 13.27 1.88 3.78
CA ILE A 7 13.75 2.50 2.53
C ILE A 7 15.03 1.80 2.08
N ASP A 8 15.00 1.28 0.87
CA ASP A 8 16.15 0.68 0.19
C ASP A 8 16.06 1.14 -1.26
N ASP A 9 16.50 2.37 -1.49
CA ASP A 9 16.32 3.04 -2.79
C ASP A 9 16.74 2.15 -3.96
N PRO A 10 15.93 2.14 -5.02
CA PRO A 10 14.80 3.02 -5.32
C PRO A 10 13.45 2.54 -4.76
N VAL A 11 13.43 1.60 -3.84
CA VAL A 11 12.20 0.97 -3.30
C VAL A 11 12.00 1.36 -1.84
N ALA A 12 10.80 1.81 -1.51
CA ALA A 12 10.37 2.00 -0.12
C ALA A 12 9.22 1.03 0.16
N THR A 13 9.27 0.35 1.29
CA THR A 13 8.25 -0.62 1.68
C THR A 13 7.47 -0.12 2.89
N LEU A 14 6.15 -0.11 2.75
CA LEU A 14 5.23 0.15 3.85
C LEU A 14 4.73 -1.20 4.35
N MET A 15 5.09 -1.54 5.59
CA MET A 15 4.61 -2.77 6.23
C MET A 15 3.41 -2.43 7.09
N ILE A 16 2.27 -3.04 6.79
CA ILE A 16 1.06 -2.87 7.61
C ILE A 16 1.14 -3.85 8.77
N ASN A 17 1.34 -3.33 9.97
CA ASN A 17 1.52 -4.14 11.18
C ASN A 17 0.19 -4.30 11.93
N GLY A 18 -0.70 -5.11 11.36
CA GLY A 18 -1.99 -5.38 11.96
C GLY A 18 -2.73 -6.39 11.13
N SER A 19 -3.72 -7.06 11.72
CA SER A 19 -4.48 -8.10 11.03
C SER A 19 -5.60 -7.54 10.16
N ALA A 20 -5.98 -6.27 10.36
CA ALA A 20 -7.05 -5.63 9.60
C ALA A 20 -6.65 -4.23 9.19
N LEU A 21 -6.95 -3.87 7.96
CA LEU A 21 -6.75 -2.50 7.48
C LEU A 21 -8.12 -1.87 7.34
N HIS A 22 -8.41 -0.90 8.21
CA HIS A 22 -9.69 -0.23 8.31
C HIS A 22 -9.53 1.27 8.25
N ARG A 23 -10.67 1.97 8.22
CA ARG A 23 -10.71 3.43 8.11
C ARG A 23 -9.89 4.14 9.21
N GLU A 24 -9.83 3.56 10.39
CA GLU A 24 -9.08 4.14 11.51
C GLU A 24 -7.59 4.26 11.23
N ALA A 25 -7.08 3.47 10.31
CA ALA A 25 -5.66 3.49 9.94
C ALA A 25 -5.31 4.59 8.93
N ARG A 26 -6.31 5.34 8.45
CA ARG A 26 -6.09 6.32 7.37
C ARG A 26 -4.99 7.32 7.68
N SER A 27 -5.04 7.91 8.88
CA SER A 27 -4.04 8.92 9.25
C SER A 27 -2.64 8.35 9.35
N ASP A 28 -2.50 7.18 9.98
CA ASP A 28 -1.21 6.52 10.12
C ASP A 28 -0.65 6.12 8.76
N PHE A 29 -1.49 5.58 7.90
CA PHE A 29 -1.09 5.17 6.56
C PHE A 29 -0.62 6.38 5.73
N HIS A 30 -1.42 7.44 5.71
CA HIS A 30 -1.08 8.66 4.98
C HIS A 30 0.21 9.28 5.50
N ARG A 31 0.36 9.35 6.83
CA ARG A 31 1.56 9.90 7.46
C ARG A 31 2.80 9.09 7.09
N ALA A 32 2.65 7.78 6.93
CA ALA A 32 3.77 6.91 6.59
C ALA A 32 4.26 7.14 5.17
N TYR A 33 3.37 7.34 4.21
CA TYR A 33 3.81 7.45 2.81
C TYR A 33 4.04 8.89 2.34
N LYS A 34 3.48 9.88 3.01
CA LYS A 34 3.59 11.27 2.56
C LYS A 34 5.03 11.72 2.33
N PRO A 35 5.98 11.46 3.25
CA PRO A 35 7.38 11.85 3.00
C PRO A 35 8.00 11.19 1.79
N LEU A 36 7.54 9.99 1.42
CA LEU A 36 8.09 9.26 0.29
C LEU A 36 7.77 9.93 -1.05
N LEU A 37 6.69 10.69 -1.11
CA LEU A 37 6.28 11.37 -2.34
C LEU A 37 7.29 12.43 -2.76
N GLY A 38 7.96 13.05 -1.80
CA GLY A 38 8.98 14.06 -2.07
C GLY A 38 10.40 13.51 -2.11
N ALA A 39 10.58 12.21 -1.92
CA ALA A 39 11.92 11.60 -1.89
C ALA A 39 12.36 11.28 -3.32
N ASP A 40 13.31 12.03 -3.86
CA ASP A 40 13.72 11.93 -5.27
C ASP A 40 14.28 10.56 -5.65
N ASN A 41 14.94 9.88 -4.72
CA ASN A 41 15.57 8.59 -4.99
C ASN A 41 14.61 7.41 -4.84
N THR A 42 13.42 7.62 -4.29
CA THR A 42 12.41 6.58 -4.16
C THR A 42 11.54 6.59 -5.41
N LYS A 43 11.51 5.48 -6.13
CA LYS A 43 10.75 5.35 -7.39
C LYS A 43 9.57 4.41 -7.27
N VAL A 44 9.66 3.43 -6.36
CA VAL A 44 8.62 2.41 -6.17
C VAL A 44 8.24 2.38 -4.69
N ILE A 45 6.94 2.43 -4.43
CA ILE A 45 6.40 2.26 -3.08
C ILE A 45 5.71 0.90 -3.05
N VAL A 46 6.20 0.02 -2.19
CA VAL A 46 5.64 -1.32 -2.02
C VAL A 46 4.83 -1.33 -0.73
N VAL A 47 3.59 -1.80 -0.82
CA VAL A 47 2.75 -2.01 0.37
C VAL A 47 2.73 -3.50 0.67
N ASN A 48 3.30 -3.88 1.80
CA ASN A 48 3.36 -5.28 2.21
C ASN A 48 2.12 -5.61 3.05
N LEU A 49 1.30 -6.52 2.54
CA LEU A 49 0.02 -6.89 3.12
C LEU A 49 0.06 -8.24 3.85
N SER A 50 1.26 -8.79 4.09
CA SER A 50 1.42 -10.17 4.57
C SER A 50 0.75 -10.45 5.90
N LYS A 51 0.57 -9.44 6.74
CA LYS A 51 -0.01 -9.60 8.08
C LYS A 51 -1.53 -9.42 8.12
N LEU A 52 -2.14 -9.03 7.01
CA LEU A 52 -3.58 -8.76 6.98
C LEU A 52 -4.40 -10.04 6.88
N ASP A 53 -5.48 -10.10 7.66
CA ASP A 53 -6.53 -11.11 7.54
C ASP A 53 -7.79 -10.54 6.89
N SER A 54 -7.99 -9.22 6.98
CA SER A 54 -9.18 -8.58 6.42
C SER A 54 -8.88 -7.17 5.92
N ILE A 55 -9.70 -6.71 4.99
CA ILE A 55 -9.60 -5.38 4.39
C ILE A 55 -11.01 -4.91 4.06
N ASP A 56 -11.35 -3.66 4.36
CA ASP A 56 -12.66 -3.10 4.05
C ASP A 56 -12.60 -2.14 2.86
N GLY A 57 -13.77 -1.64 2.45
CA GLY A 57 -13.85 -0.70 1.32
C GLY A 57 -13.10 0.60 1.55
N SER A 58 -13.08 1.09 2.80
CA SER A 58 -12.32 2.30 3.14
C SER A 58 -10.84 2.09 2.94
N ALA A 59 -10.33 0.93 3.33
CA ALA A 59 -8.92 0.59 3.15
C ALA A 59 -8.56 0.46 1.68
N MET A 60 -9.46 -0.13 0.89
CA MET A 60 -9.24 -0.21 -0.56
C MET A 60 -9.15 1.19 -1.17
N GLY A 61 -9.99 2.12 -0.72
CA GLY A 61 -9.91 3.52 -1.14
C GLY A 61 -8.59 4.18 -0.75
N MET A 62 -8.05 3.81 0.41
CA MET A 62 -6.74 4.33 0.86
C MET A 62 -5.62 3.87 -0.08
N LEU A 63 -5.67 2.63 -0.54
CA LEU A 63 -4.69 2.12 -1.50
C LEU A 63 -4.78 2.85 -2.84
N VAL A 64 -5.99 3.10 -3.33
CA VAL A 64 -6.18 3.83 -4.57
C VAL A 64 -5.67 5.26 -4.44
N LEU A 65 -5.91 5.91 -3.31
CA LEU A 65 -5.43 7.27 -3.08
C LEU A 65 -3.90 7.32 -3.04
N LEU A 66 -3.28 6.35 -2.40
CA LEU A 66 -1.81 6.23 -2.43
C LEU A 66 -1.32 6.14 -3.87
N ARG A 67 -1.95 5.30 -4.68
CA ARG A 67 -1.56 5.14 -6.09
C ARG A 67 -1.66 6.47 -6.84
N GLU A 68 -2.75 7.20 -6.65
CA GLU A 68 -2.93 8.48 -7.31
C GLU A 68 -1.86 9.49 -6.91
N HIS A 69 -1.56 9.61 -5.62
CA HIS A 69 -0.51 10.50 -5.12
C HIS A 69 0.86 10.09 -5.65
N ALA A 70 1.14 8.79 -5.69
CA ALA A 70 2.42 8.28 -6.18
C ALA A 70 2.60 8.60 -7.66
N LEU A 71 1.57 8.37 -8.48
CA LEU A 71 1.64 8.67 -9.91
C LEU A 71 1.88 10.15 -10.16
N GLU A 72 1.24 11.03 -9.40
CA GLU A 72 1.46 12.47 -9.50
C GLU A 72 2.90 12.83 -9.15
N ALA A 73 3.53 12.07 -8.28
CA ALA A 73 4.91 12.28 -7.88
C ALA A 73 5.92 11.53 -8.77
N GLY A 74 5.46 10.90 -9.84
CA GLY A 74 6.32 10.16 -10.76
C GLY A 74 6.76 8.79 -10.23
N LYS A 75 6.00 8.20 -9.32
CA LYS A 75 6.34 6.93 -8.69
C LYS A 75 5.26 5.89 -8.97
N THR A 76 5.60 4.62 -8.74
CA THR A 76 4.65 3.51 -8.91
C THR A 76 4.41 2.83 -7.56
N VAL A 77 3.29 2.09 -7.47
CA VAL A 77 2.92 1.35 -6.25
C VAL A 77 2.74 -0.12 -6.59
N GLU A 78 3.30 -0.98 -5.74
CA GLU A 78 3.12 -2.43 -5.84
C GLU A 78 2.54 -2.95 -4.53
N LEU A 79 1.71 -3.99 -4.62
CA LEU A 79 1.17 -4.69 -3.46
C LEU A 79 1.92 -6.00 -3.32
N ALA A 80 2.57 -6.22 -2.17
CA ALA A 80 3.45 -7.36 -1.97
C ALA A 80 2.91 -8.33 -0.93
N GLN A 81 3.21 -9.60 -1.11
CA GLN A 81 2.92 -10.68 -0.17
C GLN A 81 1.47 -10.67 0.29
N CYS A 82 0.57 -10.46 -0.67
CA CYS A 82 -0.86 -10.37 -0.39
C CYS A 82 -1.40 -11.76 -0.06
N PRO A 83 -1.98 -11.97 1.14
CA PRO A 83 -2.59 -13.26 1.47
C PRO A 83 -3.73 -13.58 0.51
N GLN A 84 -3.96 -14.87 0.25
CA GLN A 84 -4.93 -15.31 -0.73
C GLN A 84 -6.34 -14.74 -0.50
N PRO A 85 -6.87 -14.73 0.73
CA PRO A 85 -8.19 -14.15 0.96
C PRO A 85 -8.25 -12.65 0.62
N ILE A 86 -7.19 -11.90 0.93
CA ILE A 86 -7.10 -10.46 0.61
C ILE A 86 -6.98 -10.28 -0.90
N LYS A 87 -6.11 -11.07 -1.53
CA LYS A 87 -5.91 -11.01 -2.98
C LYS A 87 -7.20 -11.27 -3.73
N LYS A 88 -8.00 -12.24 -3.26
CA LYS A 88 -9.29 -12.55 -3.86
C LYS A 88 -10.23 -11.35 -3.78
N THR A 89 -10.31 -10.71 -2.62
CA THR A 89 -11.15 -9.51 -2.44
C THR A 89 -10.69 -8.39 -3.37
N LEU A 90 -9.40 -8.14 -3.44
CA LEU A 90 -8.86 -7.08 -4.29
C LEU A 90 -9.05 -7.40 -5.78
N THR A 91 -8.97 -8.66 -6.18
CA THR A 91 -9.19 -9.08 -7.56
C THR A 91 -10.65 -8.88 -7.97
N VAL A 92 -11.59 -9.18 -7.07
CA VAL A 92 -13.02 -8.91 -7.33
C VAL A 92 -13.25 -7.41 -7.57
N ALA A 93 -12.52 -6.57 -6.85
CA ALA A 93 -12.56 -5.10 -7.03
C ALA A 93 -11.68 -4.61 -8.20
N ARG A 94 -11.11 -5.53 -8.97
CA ARG A 94 -10.27 -5.25 -10.15
C ARG A 94 -8.95 -4.52 -9.84
N PHE A 95 -8.44 -4.67 -8.64
CA PHE A 95 -7.16 -4.05 -8.25
C PHE A 95 -5.99 -4.60 -9.06
N HIS A 96 -6.08 -5.85 -9.54
CA HIS A 96 -5.04 -6.42 -10.40
C HIS A 96 -4.90 -5.69 -11.75
N LYS A 97 -5.86 -4.83 -12.08
CA LYS A 97 -5.80 -4.02 -13.32
C LYS A 97 -5.05 -2.70 -13.11
N ILE A 98 -4.92 -2.26 -11.85
CA ILE A 98 -4.29 -0.96 -11.55
C ILE A 98 -3.08 -1.08 -10.63
N PHE A 99 -2.89 -2.22 -9.97
CA PHE A 99 -1.71 -2.47 -9.13
C PHE A 99 -0.95 -3.68 -9.62
N LYS A 100 0.37 -3.60 -9.53
CA LYS A 100 1.22 -4.77 -9.70
C LYS A 100 1.25 -5.53 -8.37
N PHE A 101 0.98 -6.83 -8.42
CA PHE A 101 1.11 -7.70 -7.27
C PHE A 101 2.47 -8.38 -7.34
N SER A 102 3.31 -8.17 -6.33
CA SER A 102 4.63 -8.80 -6.25
C SER A 102 4.68 -9.80 -5.10
N HIS A 103 5.65 -10.67 -5.12
CA HIS A 103 5.82 -11.71 -4.11
C HIS A 103 6.63 -11.24 -2.91
#